data_594fa6fbe6685ed3d9ede8f5a9bc43ec
#
_entry.id   594fa6fbe6685ed3d9ede8f5a9bc43ec
#
_cell.length_a   1.000
_cell.length_b   1.000
_cell.length_c   1.000
_cell.angle_alpha   90.00
_cell.angle_beta   90.00
_cell.angle_gamma   90.00
#
_symmetry.space_group_name_H-M   'P 1'
#
loop_
_entity.id
_entity.type
_entity.pdbx_description
1 polymer ?
#
loop_
_entity_poly.entity_id
_entity_poly.type
_entity_poly.pdbx_seq_one_letter_code
_entity_poly.pdbx_strand_id
1 'polypeptide(L)'
;DPALTRRFQAVQVDEPDEAKAVRMMRGVASMMEQHHRVQILDEALEAAVKLSHRYIPARQLPDKSVSLLDTACARVAVSLHATPAEVDDSRRRIESLETEHAIIERERAIGIVVEERAAACANLLQSEHSRLRELDQRWVGEKALVDELLSLRAQLRSGNSSVEGTGSALEAEADTDADAAVAQSASGDTAVLDAPVQVDRDTLLARLQLVQAELAALQGESPLILPTVDYQAVAAVVADWTGIP
;
A
#
# COMPACT_ATOMS: atom_id res chain seq x y z
N ASP A 1 11.42 48.46 0.33
CA ASP A 1 12.57 48.99 1.09
C ASP A 1 13.86 48.68 0.34
N PRO A 2 14.59 49.70 -0.20
CA PRO A 2 15.82 49.53 -1.00
C PRO A 2 16.93 48.80 -0.23
N ALA A 3 16.92 48.86 1.11
CA ALA A 3 17.94 48.25 1.95
C ALA A 3 17.74 46.74 2.03
N LEU A 4 16.52 46.21 1.92
CA LEU A 4 16.21 44.80 1.88
C LEU A 4 16.54 44.18 0.52
N THR A 5 16.21 44.87 -0.57
CA THR A 5 16.45 44.37 -1.94
C THR A 5 17.93 44.10 -2.23
N ARG A 6 18.86 44.82 -1.58
CA ARG A 6 20.30 44.59 -1.72
C ARG A 6 20.82 43.35 -0.95
N ARG A 7 20.02 42.79 -0.05
CA ARG A 7 20.39 41.62 0.76
C ARG A 7 19.82 40.32 0.25
N PHE A 8 18.94 40.38 -0.76
CA PHE A 8 18.33 39.21 -1.37
C PHE A 8 18.80 39.10 -2.82
N GLN A 9 19.24 37.92 -3.20
CA GLN A 9 19.54 37.56 -4.57
C GLN A 9 18.50 36.57 -5.06
N ALA A 10 17.90 36.82 -6.22
CA ALA A 10 17.02 35.88 -6.85
C ALA A 10 17.84 34.72 -7.43
N VAL A 11 17.49 33.51 -7.05
CA VAL A 11 18.02 32.28 -7.63
C VAL A 11 16.91 31.62 -8.42
N GLN A 12 17.13 31.42 -9.72
CA GLN A 12 16.19 30.70 -10.56
C GLN A 12 16.38 29.21 -10.36
N VAL A 13 15.27 28.50 -10.08
CA VAL A 13 15.23 27.05 -9.97
C VAL A 13 14.35 26.54 -11.11
N ASP A 14 14.97 25.94 -12.10
CA ASP A 14 14.27 25.39 -13.26
C ASP A 14 13.71 24.00 -12.94
N GLU A 15 12.63 23.61 -13.65
CA GLU A 15 12.05 22.26 -13.55
C GLU A 15 13.09 21.21 -13.98
N PRO A 16 13.36 20.16 -13.18
CA PRO A 16 14.28 19.10 -13.56
C PRO A 16 13.72 18.26 -14.71
N ASP A 17 14.60 17.70 -15.53
CA ASP A 17 14.23 16.66 -16.48
C ASP A 17 13.82 15.36 -15.75
N GLU A 18 13.14 14.44 -16.46
CA GLU A 18 12.66 13.19 -15.89
C GLU A 18 13.79 12.39 -15.22
N ALA A 19 14.97 12.32 -15.83
CA ALA A 19 16.09 11.54 -15.29
C ALA A 19 16.64 12.14 -13.98
N LYS A 20 16.65 13.47 -13.85
CA LYS A 20 17.00 14.14 -12.60
C LYS A 20 15.91 13.98 -11.56
N ALA A 21 14.63 14.08 -11.97
CA ALA A 21 13.49 13.88 -11.09
C ALA A 21 13.48 12.45 -10.50
N VAL A 22 13.76 11.41 -11.29
CA VAL A 22 13.88 10.03 -10.77
C VAL A 22 14.99 9.91 -9.72
N ARG A 23 16.15 10.56 -9.95
CA ARG A 23 17.24 10.58 -8.95
C ARG A 23 16.82 11.29 -7.66
N MET A 24 16.07 12.38 -7.76
CA MET A 24 15.51 13.07 -6.60
C MET A 24 14.51 12.18 -5.84
N MET A 25 13.65 11.44 -6.57
CA MET A 25 12.69 10.50 -5.97
C MET A 25 13.39 9.37 -5.23
N ARG A 26 14.49 8.82 -5.78
CA ARG A 26 15.31 7.81 -5.08
C ARG A 26 15.88 8.36 -3.76
N GLY A 27 16.25 9.65 -3.71
CA GLY A 27 16.75 10.29 -2.49
C GLY A 27 15.71 10.46 -1.38
N VAL A 28 14.40 10.47 -1.69
CA VAL A 28 13.33 10.59 -0.70
C VAL A 28 12.60 9.26 -0.42
N ALA A 29 12.94 8.22 -1.17
CA ALA A 29 12.25 6.93 -1.10
C ALA A 29 12.31 6.29 0.29
N SER A 30 13.49 6.23 0.91
CA SER A 30 13.69 5.65 2.24
C SER A 30 12.90 6.37 3.32
N MET A 31 12.84 7.69 3.27
CA MET A 31 12.04 8.49 4.21
C MET A 31 10.54 8.20 4.04
N MET A 32 10.05 8.06 2.79
CA MET A 32 8.65 7.69 2.54
C MET A 32 8.34 6.26 2.99
N GLU A 33 9.24 5.31 2.76
CA GLU A 33 9.11 3.92 3.24
C GLU A 33 8.96 3.87 4.77
N GLN A 34 9.80 4.62 5.49
CA GLN A 34 9.74 4.70 6.94
C GLN A 34 8.45 5.36 7.43
N HIS A 35 8.04 6.46 6.77
CA HIS A 35 6.83 7.20 7.15
C HIS A 35 5.56 6.36 6.97
N HIS A 36 5.38 5.75 5.81
CA HIS A 36 4.20 4.95 5.47
C HIS A 36 4.31 3.48 5.91
N ARG A 37 5.50 3.01 6.30
CA ARG A 37 5.80 1.61 6.64
C ARG A 37 5.48 0.63 5.52
N VAL A 38 5.74 1.05 4.29
CA VAL A 38 5.53 0.27 3.07
C VAL A 38 6.83 0.18 2.28
N GLN A 39 7.00 -0.87 1.50
CA GLN A 39 8.13 -0.97 0.59
C GLN A 39 7.81 -0.32 -0.74
N ILE A 40 8.74 0.49 -1.26
CA ILE A 40 8.65 1.15 -2.55
C ILE A 40 9.63 0.49 -3.52
N LEU A 41 9.13 0.04 -4.66
CA LEU A 41 9.99 -0.50 -5.71
C LEU A 41 10.52 0.63 -6.61
N ASP A 42 11.71 0.45 -7.18
CA ASP A 42 12.32 1.47 -8.06
C ASP A 42 11.45 1.79 -9.28
N GLU A 43 10.74 0.78 -9.81
CA GLU A 43 9.76 0.96 -10.88
C GLU A 43 8.61 1.92 -10.52
N ALA A 44 8.20 1.96 -9.23
CA ALA A 44 7.20 2.91 -8.76
C ALA A 44 7.73 4.35 -8.77
N LEU A 45 9.01 4.55 -8.43
CA LEU A 45 9.66 5.86 -8.50
C LEU A 45 9.71 6.38 -9.94
N GLU A 46 10.13 5.52 -10.87
CA GLU A 46 10.13 5.84 -12.29
C GLU A 46 8.71 6.09 -12.83
N ALA A 47 7.74 5.25 -12.44
CA ALA A 47 6.35 5.42 -12.82
C ALA A 47 5.79 6.74 -12.30
N ALA A 48 6.05 7.10 -11.05
CA ALA A 48 5.60 8.35 -10.46
C ALA A 48 6.08 9.57 -11.24
N VAL A 49 7.32 9.57 -11.70
CA VAL A 49 7.85 10.66 -12.54
C VAL A 49 7.22 10.65 -13.93
N LYS A 50 7.27 9.52 -14.64
CA LYS A 50 6.81 9.42 -16.03
C LYS A 50 5.30 9.68 -16.15
N LEU A 51 4.50 9.06 -15.29
CA LEU A 51 3.05 9.21 -15.35
C LEU A 51 2.59 10.60 -14.89
N SER A 52 3.20 11.15 -13.82
CA SER A 52 2.87 12.53 -13.41
C SER A 52 3.27 13.56 -14.45
N HIS A 53 4.41 13.39 -15.11
CA HIS A 53 4.84 14.29 -16.20
C HIS A 53 3.87 14.25 -17.38
N ARG A 54 3.42 13.06 -17.75
CA ARG A 54 2.54 12.85 -18.91
C ARG A 54 1.09 13.26 -18.66
N TYR A 55 0.54 12.94 -17.47
CA TYR A 55 -0.90 13.05 -17.21
C TYR A 55 -1.28 14.15 -16.23
N ILE A 56 -0.32 14.77 -15.52
CA ILE A 56 -0.58 15.83 -14.55
C ILE A 56 0.15 17.12 -14.99
N PRO A 57 -0.46 17.93 -15.85
CA PRO A 57 0.21 19.14 -16.38
C PRO A 57 0.24 20.31 -15.39
N ALA A 58 -0.63 20.30 -14.35
CA ALA A 58 -0.88 21.45 -13.49
C ALA A 58 0.25 21.78 -12.50
N ARG A 59 1.21 20.88 -12.28
CA ARG A 59 2.33 21.05 -11.36
C ARG A 59 3.65 20.71 -12.03
N GLN A 60 4.76 21.17 -11.45
CA GLN A 60 6.11 20.88 -11.94
C GLN A 60 6.71 19.66 -11.24
N LEU A 61 7.71 19.03 -11.88
CA LEU A 61 8.57 18.03 -11.26
C LEU A 61 9.50 18.73 -10.24
N PRO A 62 9.86 18.07 -9.13
CA PRO A 62 9.43 16.74 -8.68
C PRO A 62 8.13 16.76 -7.85
N ASP A 63 7.55 17.90 -7.52
CA ASP A 63 6.42 18.06 -6.58
C ASP A 63 5.23 17.13 -6.93
N LYS A 64 4.83 17.09 -8.19
CA LYS A 64 3.74 16.21 -8.64
C LYS A 64 4.05 14.72 -8.48
N SER A 65 5.31 14.32 -8.69
CA SER A 65 5.74 12.93 -8.51
C SER A 65 5.77 12.53 -7.04
N VAL A 66 6.23 13.44 -6.17
CA VAL A 66 6.22 13.23 -4.71
C VAL A 66 4.78 13.08 -4.21
N SER A 67 3.87 13.98 -4.59
CA SER A 67 2.47 13.90 -4.18
C SER A 67 1.77 12.62 -4.69
N LEU A 68 2.11 12.18 -5.90
CA LEU A 68 1.57 10.96 -6.48
C LEU A 68 2.07 9.73 -5.73
N LEU A 69 3.38 9.66 -5.46
CA LEU A 69 3.99 8.57 -4.71
C LEU A 69 3.48 8.52 -3.27
N ASP A 70 3.37 9.66 -2.60
CA ASP A 70 2.81 9.76 -1.23
C ASP A 70 1.40 9.17 -1.17
N THR A 71 0.54 9.53 -2.12
CA THR A 71 -0.82 8.97 -2.22
C THR A 71 -0.80 7.46 -2.48
N ALA A 72 0.10 6.96 -3.35
CA ALA A 72 0.23 5.54 -3.61
C ALA A 72 0.70 4.78 -2.36
N CYS A 73 1.70 5.31 -1.64
CA CYS A 73 2.17 4.76 -0.37
C CYS A 73 1.06 4.71 0.68
N ALA A 74 0.29 5.79 0.83
CA ALA A 74 -0.83 5.84 1.76
C ALA A 74 -1.91 4.80 1.41
N ARG A 75 -2.25 4.61 0.14
CA ARG A 75 -3.20 3.58 -0.31
C ARG A 75 -2.72 2.17 0.02
N VAL A 76 -1.46 1.88 -0.27
CA VAL A 76 -0.85 0.58 0.06
C VAL A 76 -0.87 0.36 1.56
N ALA A 77 -0.47 1.34 2.36
CA ALA A 77 -0.51 1.27 3.83
C ALA A 77 -1.93 1.01 4.36
N VAL A 78 -2.94 1.68 3.80
CA VAL A 78 -4.34 1.45 4.16
C VAL A 78 -4.77 0.04 3.76
N SER A 79 -4.43 -0.44 2.55
CA SER A 79 -4.82 -1.77 2.07
C SER A 79 -4.27 -2.92 2.94
N LEU A 80 -3.11 -2.73 3.58
CA LEU A 80 -2.52 -3.72 4.49
C LEU A 80 -3.31 -3.88 5.80
N HIS A 81 -4.03 -2.84 6.24
CA HIS A 81 -4.66 -2.81 7.55
C HIS A 81 -6.19 -2.69 7.51
N ALA A 82 -6.76 -2.15 6.44
CA ALA A 82 -8.20 -1.96 6.30
C ALA A 82 -8.88 -3.17 5.64
N THR A 83 -10.19 -3.24 5.83
CA THR A 83 -11.03 -4.17 5.06
C THR A 83 -11.04 -3.75 3.59
N PRO A 84 -10.86 -4.67 2.63
CA PRO A 84 -10.95 -4.34 1.21
C PRO A 84 -12.31 -3.74 0.84
N ALA A 85 -12.31 -2.79 -0.10
CA ALA A 85 -13.53 -2.12 -0.52
C ALA A 85 -14.59 -3.09 -1.05
N GLU A 86 -14.18 -4.13 -1.78
CA GLU A 86 -15.10 -5.14 -2.32
C GLU A 86 -15.85 -5.93 -1.23
N VAL A 87 -15.17 -6.22 -0.11
CA VAL A 87 -15.76 -6.90 1.05
C VAL A 87 -16.77 -5.96 1.75
N ASP A 88 -16.39 -4.70 1.94
CA ASP A 88 -17.26 -3.70 2.58
C ASP A 88 -18.48 -3.38 1.73
N ASP A 89 -18.33 -3.27 0.41
CA ASP A 89 -19.43 -3.07 -0.53
C ASP A 89 -20.40 -4.25 -0.53
N SER A 90 -19.91 -5.49 -0.47
CA SER A 90 -20.76 -6.68 -0.38
C SER A 90 -21.53 -6.71 0.95
N ARG A 91 -20.90 -6.33 2.06
CA ARG A 91 -21.57 -6.20 3.37
C ARG A 91 -22.68 -5.16 3.35
N ARG A 92 -22.43 -3.98 2.76
CA ARG A 92 -23.43 -2.91 2.62
C ARG A 92 -24.61 -3.33 1.73
N ARG A 93 -24.34 -4.10 0.66
CA ARG A 93 -25.40 -4.64 -0.19
C ARG A 93 -26.29 -5.63 0.56
N ILE A 94 -25.69 -6.51 1.37
CA ILE A 94 -26.44 -7.45 2.21
C ILE A 94 -27.32 -6.67 3.18
N GLU A 95 -26.79 -5.67 3.90
CA GLU A 95 -27.56 -4.83 4.82
C GLU A 95 -28.75 -4.13 4.13
N SER A 96 -28.52 -3.62 2.91
CA SER A 96 -29.59 -3.03 2.09
C SER A 96 -30.68 -4.04 1.71
N LEU A 97 -30.28 -5.24 1.28
CA LEU A 97 -31.20 -6.31 0.92
C LEU A 97 -31.96 -6.87 2.13
N GLU A 98 -31.33 -6.96 3.29
CA GLU A 98 -31.98 -7.36 4.55
C GLU A 98 -33.06 -6.33 4.95
N THR A 99 -32.75 -5.04 4.77
CA THR A 99 -33.76 -3.95 4.99
C THR A 99 -34.91 -4.08 4.01
N GLU A 100 -34.64 -4.35 2.73
CA GLU A 100 -35.70 -4.58 1.74
C GLU A 100 -36.52 -5.81 2.08
N HIS A 101 -35.91 -6.90 2.48
CA HIS A 101 -36.58 -8.13 2.91
C HIS A 101 -37.52 -7.86 4.11
N ALA A 102 -37.09 -7.09 5.10
CA ALA A 102 -37.88 -6.70 6.24
C ALA A 102 -39.10 -5.84 5.85
N ILE A 103 -38.98 -5.00 4.82
CA ILE A 103 -40.09 -4.22 4.26
C ILE A 103 -41.11 -5.14 3.58
N ILE A 104 -40.63 -6.07 2.76
CA ILE A 104 -41.47 -7.06 2.05
C ILE A 104 -42.25 -7.92 3.03
N GLU A 105 -41.62 -8.39 4.11
CA GLU A 105 -42.33 -9.17 5.15
C GLU A 105 -43.44 -8.35 5.87
N ARG A 106 -43.20 -7.07 6.08
CA ARG A 106 -44.24 -6.17 6.62
C ARG A 106 -45.40 -5.97 5.65
N GLU A 107 -45.13 -5.78 4.35
CA GLU A 107 -46.14 -5.68 3.29
C GLU A 107 -46.96 -6.97 3.20
N ARG A 108 -46.31 -8.11 3.28
CA ARG A 108 -46.91 -9.45 3.28
C ARG A 108 -47.87 -9.64 4.47
N ALA A 109 -47.47 -9.16 5.65
CA ALA A 109 -48.27 -9.28 6.88
C ALA A 109 -49.60 -8.52 6.81
N ILE A 110 -49.70 -7.48 5.96
CA ILE A 110 -50.94 -6.71 5.73
C ILE A 110 -51.70 -7.18 4.48
N GLY A 111 -51.31 -8.31 3.88
CA GLY A 111 -52.03 -8.97 2.78
C GLY A 111 -51.69 -8.44 1.39
N ILE A 112 -50.57 -7.71 1.21
CA ILE A 112 -50.08 -7.31 -0.11
C ILE A 112 -49.39 -8.51 -0.76
N VAL A 113 -49.69 -8.73 -2.04
CA VAL A 113 -49.04 -9.81 -2.84
C VAL A 113 -47.63 -9.38 -3.20
N VAL A 114 -46.64 -10.04 -2.61
CA VAL A 114 -45.19 -9.70 -2.75
C VAL A 114 -44.33 -10.91 -3.05
N GLU A 115 -44.92 -12.07 -3.41
CA GLU A 115 -44.21 -13.36 -3.56
C GLU A 115 -43.04 -13.32 -4.55
N GLU A 116 -43.26 -12.72 -5.73
CA GLU A 116 -42.20 -12.59 -6.75
C GLU A 116 -41.01 -11.73 -6.25
N ARG A 117 -41.35 -10.62 -5.59
CA ARG A 117 -40.36 -9.69 -5.04
C ARG A 117 -39.64 -10.30 -3.85
N ALA A 118 -40.36 -11.05 -3.00
CA ALA A 118 -39.74 -11.81 -1.90
C ALA A 118 -38.76 -12.88 -2.39
N ALA A 119 -39.15 -13.65 -3.40
CA ALA A 119 -38.29 -14.65 -4.00
C ALA A 119 -37.05 -14.03 -4.66
N ALA A 120 -37.21 -12.93 -5.38
CA ALA A 120 -36.09 -12.21 -6.00
C ALA A 120 -35.10 -11.66 -4.94
N CYS A 121 -35.61 -11.04 -3.89
CA CYS A 121 -34.79 -10.53 -2.79
C CYS A 121 -34.05 -11.65 -2.04
N ALA A 122 -34.70 -12.79 -1.78
CA ALA A 122 -34.08 -13.95 -1.14
C ALA A 122 -32.95 -14.53 -2.00
N ASN A 123 -33.15 -14.63 -3.31
CA ASN A 123 -32.11 -15.11 -4.25
C ASN A 123 -30.90 -14.16 -4.29
N LEU A 124 -31.14 -12.84 -4.31
CA LEU A 124 -30.09 -11.84 -4.26
C LEU A 124 -29.29 -11.91 -2.92
N LEU A 125 -29.99 -12.02 -1.79
CA LEU A 125 -29.35 -12.24 -0.50
C LEU A 125 -28.47 -13.47 -0.48
N GLN A 126 -28.97 -14.60 -0.99
CA GLN A 126 -28.20 -15.84 -1.05
C GLN A 126 -26.94 -15.68 -1.91
N SER A 127 -27.06 -15.02 -3.07
CA SER A 127 -25.92 -14.78 -3.97
C SER A 127 -24.89 -13.86 -3.36
N GLU A 128 -25.31 -12.74 -2.70
CA GLU A 128 -24.38 -11.82 -2.05
C GLU A 128 -23.70 -12.45 -0.83
N HIS A 129 -24.43 -13.27 -0.05
CA HIS A 129 -23.79 -14.03 1.04
C HIS A 129 -22.76 -15.04 0.55
N SER A 130 -22.97 -15.66 -0.62
CA SER A 130 -21.98 -16.56 -1.21
C SER A 130 -20.76 -15.79 -1.69
N ARG A 131 -20.98 -14.65 -2.36
CA ARG A 131 -19.92 -13.75 -2.80
C ARG A 131 -19.09 -13.22 -1.63
N LEU A 132 -19.74 -12.79 -0.54
CA LEU A 132 -19.03 -12.32 0.64
C LEU A 132 -18.13 -13.41 1.24
N ARG A 133 -18.61 -14.66 1.31
CA ARG A 133 -17.80 -15.77 1.82
C ARG A 133 -16.57 -16.03 0.95
N GLU A 134 -16.71 -15.96 -0.37
CA GLU A 134 -15.59 -16.12 -1.30
C GLU A 134 -14.57 -14.97 -1.15
N LEU A 135 -15.05 -13.74 -1.05
CA LEU A 135 -14.21 -12.56 -0.82
C LEU A 135 -13.47 -12.62 0.53
N ASP A 136 -14.19 -13.00 1.61
CA ASP A 136 -13.58 -13.14 2.94
C ASP A 136 -12.50 -14.24 2.95
N GLN A 137 -12.75 -15.40 2.31
CA GLN A 137 -11.76 -16.47 2.20
C GLN A 137 -10.52 -16.02 1.40
N ARG A 138 -10.75 -15.34 0.29
CA ARG A 138 -9.66 -14.79 -0.53
C ARG A 138 -8.87 -13.75 0.25
N TRP A 139 -9.53 -12.83 0.95
CA TRP A 139 -8.89 -11.81 1.76
C TRP A 139 -8.03 -12.39 2.88
N VAL A 140 -8.53 -13.40 3.61
CA VAL A 140 -7.76 -14.10 4.64
C VAL A 140 -6.54 -14.79 4.05
N GLY A 141 -6.68 -15.43 2.88
CA GLY A 141 -5.57 -16.07 2.18
C GLY A 141 -4.52 -15.07 1.70
N GLU A 142 -4.93 -13.98 1.05
CA GLU A 142 -4.02 -12.92 0.60
C GLU A 142 -3.28 -12.30 1.79
N LYS A 143 -3.99 -12.02 2.89
CA LYS A 143 -3.41 -11.42 4.10
C LYS A 143 -2.33 -12.32 4.71
N ALA A 144 -2.60 -13.62 4.83
CA ALA A 144 -1.61 -14.56 5.37
C ALA A 144 -0.33 -14.61 4.52
N LEU A 145 -0.46 -14.63 3.19
CA LEU A 145 0.68 -14.61 2.28
C LEU A 145 1.44 -13.28 2.32
N VAL A 146 0.74 -12.16 2.43
CA VAL A 146 1.34 -10.83 2.57
C VAL A 146 2.10 -10.69 3.88
N ASP A 147 1.53 -11.15 5.00
CA ASP A 147 2.19 -11.14 6.31
C ASP A 147 3.46 -12.01 6.28
N GLU A 148 3.41 -13.20 5.67
CA GLU A 148 4.59 -14.06 5.48
C GLU A 148 5.64 -13.36 4.59
N LEU A 149 5.23 -12.77 3.48
CA LEU A 149 6.11 -12.04 2.56
C LEU A 149 6.83 -10.88 3.27
N LEU A 150 6.11 -10.09 4.07
CA LEU A 150 6.70 -8.98 4.84
C LEU A 150 7.67 -9.49 5.90
N SER A 151 7.35 -10.60 6.57
CA SER A 151 8.25 -11.22 7.57
C SER A 151 9.55 -11.74 6.95
N LEU A 152 9.47 -12.42 5.79
CA LEU A 152 10.64 -12.90 5.05
C LEU A 152 11.53 -11.74 4.58
N ARG A 153 10.94 -10.65 4.11
CA ARG A 153 11.67 -9.44 3.73
C ARG A 153 12.36 -8.78 4.93
N ALA A 154 11.70 -8.73 6.08
CA ALA A 154 12.31 -8.21 7.31
C ALA A 154 13.52 -9.05 7.74
N GLN A 155 13.42 -10.39 7.67
CA GLN A 155 14.54 -11.29 7.95
C GLN A 155 15.71 -11.11 6.99
N LEU A 156 15.43 -10.94 5.70
CA LEU A 156 16.46 -10.68 4.68
C LEU A 156 17.15 -9.33 4.86
N ARG A 157 16.43 -8.31 5.35
CA ARG A 157 16.99 -6.99 5.67
C ARG A 157 17.86 -7.03 6.92
N SER A 158 17.45 -7.71 7.99
CA SER A 158 18.23 -7.82 9.23
C SER A 158 19.58 -8.52 9.04
N GLY A 159 19.73 -9.28 7.96
CA GLY A 159 21.01 -9.91 7.57
C GLY A 159 21.90 -9.07 6.63
N ASN A 160 21.45 -7.90 6.21
CA ASN A 160 22.17 -7.02 5.29
C ASN A 160 22.16 -5.60 5.88
N SER A 161 23.32 -4.98 6.08
CA SER A 161 23.42 -3.56 6.33
C SER A 161 22.66 -2.80 5.24
N SER A 162 21.96 -1.74 5.61
CA SER A 162 21.09 -0.93 4.76
C SER A 162 21.63 -0.79 3.33
N VAL A 163 20.78 -1.03 2.35
CA VAL A 163 21.08 -0.63 0.96
C VAL A 163 20.99 0.89 0.96
N GLU A 164 22.14 1.49 1.10
CA GLU A 164 22.28 2.91 1.22
C GLU A 164 21.81 3.62 -0.03
N GLY A 165 20.97 4.60 0.19
CA GLY A 165 20.67 5.61 -0.79
C GLY A 165 21.92 6.39 -1.14
N THR A 166 22.27 7.45 -0.50
CA THR A 166 23.24 8.41 -1.01
C THR A 166 24.45 8.69 -0.11
N GLY A 167 24.53 8.07 1.07
CA GLY A 167 25.58 8.37 2.05
C GLY A 167 25.63 9.84 2.47
N SER A 168 24.48 10.49 2.53
CA SER A 168 24.38 11.89 2.92
C SER A 168 24.51 12.05 4.44
N ALA A 169 25.00 13.21 4.89
CA ALA A 169 25.14 13.52 6.32
C ALA A 169 23.81 13.41 7.09
N LEU A 170 22.67 13.60 6.41
CA LEU A 170 21.33 13.45 6.98
C LEU A 170 20.93 11.96 7.18
N GLU A 171 21.43 11.03 6.36
CA GLU A 171 21.25 9.60 6.58
C GLU A 171 22.07 9.10 7.78
N ALA A 172 23.28 9.63 7.95
CA ALA A 172 24.12 9.29 9.10
C ALA A 172 23.54 9.79 10.44
N GLU A 173 22.82 10.91 10.45
CA GLU A 173 22.09 11.41 11.64
C GLU A 173 20.86 10.56 11.94
N ALA A 174 20.14 10.07 10.92
CA ALA A 174 18.96 9.21 11.09
C ALA A 174 19.33 7.81 11.62
N ASP A 175 20.46 7.25 11.19
CA ASP A 175 20.97 5.96 11.67
C ASP A 175 21.42 6.04 13.14
N THR A 176 21.98 7.17 13.60
CA THR A 176 22.35 7.36 15.00
C THR A 176 21.16 7.48 15.93
N ASP A 177 20.03 8.03 15.47
CA ASP A 177 18.79 8.10 16.25
C ASP A 177 18.08 6.73 16.32
N ALA A 178 18.19 5.90 15.29
CA ALA A 178 17.65 4.54 15.27
C ALA A 178 18.41 3.61 16.24
N ASP A 179 19.74 3.68 16.28
CA ASP A 179 20.57 2.91 17.20
C ASP A 179 20.39 3.35 18.66
N ALA A 180 20.12 4.64 18.93
CA ALA A 180 19.83 5.16 20.25
C ALA A 180 18.46 4.66 20.79
N ALA A 181 17.47 4.45 19.91
CA ALA A 181 16.16 3.92 20.28
C ALA A 181 16.21 2.41 20.59
N VAL A 182 17.09 1.65 19.91
CA VAL A 182 17.31 0.22 20.18
C VAL A 182 18.10 -0.01 21.45
N ALA A 183 19.05 0.88 21.79
CA ALA A 183 19.86 0.76 23.01
C ALA A 183 19.09 1.04 24.32
N GLN A 184 17.97 1.77 24.26
CA GLN A 184 17.14 2.05 25.44
C GLN A 184 16.14 0.93 25.78
N SER A 185 15.94 -0.06 24.91
CA SER A 185 15.07 -1.21 25.18
C SER A 185 15.79 -2.47 25.67
N ALA A 186 17.12 -2.42 25.85
CA ALA A 186 17.96 -3.56 26.18
C ALA A 186 18.53 -3.56 27.62
N SER A 187 17.75 -3.15 28.61
CA SER A 187 18.11 -3.32 30.03
C SER A 187 17.04 -4.12 30.76
N GLY A 188 17.15 -5.44 30.71
CA GLY A 188 16.28 -6.37 31.44
C GLY A 188 16.63 -7.82 31.19
N ASP A 189 17.66 -8.28 31.93
CA ASP A 189 17.88 -9.62 32.48
C ASP A 189 17.88 -10.88 31.60
N THR A 190 19.11 -11.38 31.51
CA THR A 190 19.60 -12.79 31.46
C THR A 190 18.62 -13.92 31.20
N ALA A 191 18.90 -14.69 30.21
CA ALA A 191 19.37 -16.09 30.22
C ALA A 191 18.90 -16.89 28.99
N VAL A 192 19.85 -17.71 28.55
CA VAL A 192 19.74 -18.92 27.73
C VAL A 192 19.79 -18.70 26.22
N LEU A 193 21.00 -18.80 25.77
CA LEU A 193 21.50 -19.39 24.53
C LEU A 193 20.48 -20.24 23.77
N ASP A 194 19.87 -19.67 22.75
CA ASP A 194 19.58 -20.38 21.53
C ASP A 194 20.33 -19.62 20.42
N ALA A 195 21.32 -20.30 19.84
CA ALA A 195 22.03 -19.77 18.69
C ALA A 195 21.00 -19.47 17.61
N PRO A 196 20.98 -18.26 16.98
CA PRO A 196 20.10 -18.02 15.87
C PRO A 196 20.46 -19.05 14.81
N VAL A 197 19.51 -19.92 14.47
CA VAL A 197 19.59 -20.77 13.28
C VAL A 197 19.81 -19.80 12.14
N GLN A 198 21.03 -19.76 11.60
CA GLN A 198 21.31 -19.05 10.35
C GLN A 198 20.52 -19.76 9.26
N VAL A 199 19.27 -19.36 9.11
CA VAL A 199 18.48 -19.76 7.97
C VAL A 199 19.24 -19.26 6.76
N ASP A 200 19.70 -20.19 5.93
CA ASP A 200 20.50 -19.87 4.76
C ASP A 200 19.75 -18.85 3.90
N ARG A 201 20.41 -17.74 3.57
CA ARG A 201 19.81 -16.65 2.78
C ARG A 201 19.17 -17.15 1.49
N ASP A 202 19.76 -18.18 0.89
CA ASP A 202 19.25 -18.78 -0.35
C ASP A 202 17.92 -19.49 -0.11
N THR A 203 17.72 -20.12 1.05
CA THR A 203 16.44 -20.74 1.42
C THR A 203 15.35 -19.69 1.67
N LEU A 204 15.69 -18.57 2.29
CA LEU A 204 14.76 -17.45 2.48
C LEU A 204 14.36 -16.82 1.14
N LEU A 205 15.32 -16.64 0.21
CA LEU A 205 15.03 -16.13 -1.12
C LEU A 205 14.14 -17.07 -1.93
N ALA A 206 14.42 -18.38 -1.88
CA ALA A 206 13.58 -19.38 -2.53
C ALA A 206 12.15 -19.38 -1.96
N ARG A 207 12.00 -19.28 -0.63
CA ARG A 207 10.68 -19.19 0.01
C ARG A 207 9.97 -17.91 -0.38
N LEU A 208 10.67 -16.77 -0.41
CA LEU A 208 10.11 -15.49 -0.84
C LEU A 208 9.55 -15.56 -2.26
N GLN A 209 10.30 -16.15 -3.21
CA GLN A 209 9.84 -16.31 -4.59
C GLN A 209 8.59 -17.20 -4.68
N LEU A 210 8.54 -18.27 -3.90
CA LEU A 210 7.39 -19.17 -3.86
C LEU A 210 6.14 -18.42 -3.33
N VAL A 211 6.26 -17.72 -2.21
CA VAL A 211 5.16 -16.92 -1.63
C VAL A 211 4.69 -15.82 -2.58
N GLN A 212 5.61 -15.17 -3.30
CA GLN A 212 5.24 -14.19 -4.34
C GLN A 212 4.45 -14.83 -5.48
N ALA A 213 4.86 -16.02 -5.94
CA ALA A 213 4.14 -16.73 -6.99
C ALA A 213 2.75 -17.20 -6.53
N GLU A 214 2.63 -17.71 -5.31
CA GLU A 214 1.36 -18.10 -4.69
C GLU A 214 0.42 -16.90 -4.54
N LEU A 215 0.94 -15.76 -4.06
CA LEU A 215 0.19 -14.52 -3.93
C LEU A 215 -0.31 -14.02 -5.28
N ALA A 216 0.56 -13.98 -6.29
CA ALA A 216 0.18 -13.57 -7.65
C ALA A 216 -0.90 -14.48 -8.25
N ALA A 217 -0.80 -15.79 -8.03
CA ALA A 217 -1.81 -16.75 -8.48
C ALA A 217 -3.16 -16.56 -7.79
N LEU A 218 -3.16 -16.22 -6.49
CA LEU A 218 -4.38 -15.99 -5.71
C LEU A 218 -5.04 -14.64 -6.08
N GLN A 219 -4.24 -13.60 -6.30
CA GLN A 219 -4.71 -12.24 -6.61
C GLN A 219 -5.27 -12.10 -8.02
N GLY A 220 -4.71 -12.81 -8.99
CA GLY A 220 -5.10 -12.69 -10.40
C GLY A 220 -5.00 -11.24 -10.89
N GLU A 221 -6.07 -10.76 -11.56
CA GLU A 221 -6.09 -9.40 -12.13
C GLU A 221 -6.51 -8.30 -11.13
N SER A 222 -7.15 -8.67 -10.01
CA SER A 222 -7.68 -7.70 -9.03
C SER A 222 -7.23 -8.05 -7.61
N PRO A 223 -6.07 -7.56 -7.16
CA PRO A 223 -5.57 -7.79 -5.81
C PRO A 223 -6.46 -7.09 -4.77
N LEU A 224 -6.77 -7.78 -3.66
CA LEU A 224 -7.46 -7.19 -2.52
C LEU A 224 -6.50 -6.43 -1.60
N ILE A 225 -5.23 -6.90 -1.52
CA ILE A 225 -4.18 -6.30 -0.70
C ILE A 225 -2.94 -6.07 -1.56
N LEU A 226 -2.39 -4.86 -1.49
CA LEU A 226 -1.14 -4.51 -2.16
C LEU A 226 0.03 -4.64 -1.18
N PRO A 227 0.99 -5.56 -1.38
CA PRO A 227 2.10 -5.76 -0.44
C PRO A 227 3.23 -4.74 -0.59
N THR A 228 3.28 -4.03 -1.72
CA THR A 228 4.33 -3.08 -2.07
C THR A 228 3.78 -1.96 -2.94
N VAL A 229 4.50 -0.83 -2.97
CA VAL A 229 4.25 0.22 -3.96
C VAL A 229 5.03 -0.13 -5.22
N ASP A 230 4.31 -0.52 -6.25
CA ASP A 230 4.80 -0.88 -7.57
C ASP A 230 4.27 0.07 -8.65
N TYR A 231 4.55 -0.25 -9.91
CA TYR A 231 4.01 0.50 -11.05
C TYR A 231 2.48 0.57 -11.03
N GLN A 232 1.81 -0.56 -10.69
CA GLN A 232 0.34 -0.64 -10.74
C GLN A 232 -0.31 0.21 -9.64
N ALA A 233 0.27 0.23 -8.44
CA ALA A 233 -0.20 1.08 -7.35
C ALA A 233 -0.16 2.57 -7.74
N VAL A 234 0.92 3.01 -8.40
CA VAL A 234 1.05 4.38 -8.90
C VAL A 234 0.09 4.66 -10.05
N ALA A 235 -0.02 3.74 -11.01
CA ALA A 235 -0.92 3.89 -12.16
C ALA A 235 -2.40 3.98 -11.74
N ALA A 236 -2.82 3.21 -10.75
CA ALA A 236 -4.18 3.27 -10.20
C ALA A 236 -4.50 4.66 -9.61
N VAL A 237 -3.54 5.30 -8.92
CA VAL A 237 -3.75 6.66 -8.41
C VAL A 237 -3.89 7.66 -9.56
N VAL A 238 -3.08 7.52 -10.61
CA VAL A 238 -3.18 8.40 -11.80
C VAL A 238 -4.51 8.20 -12.49
N ALA A 239 -4.98 6.96 -12.66
CA ALA A 239 -6.27 6.66 -13.24
C ALA A 239 -7.42 7.34 -12.47
N ASP A 240 -7.39 7.28 -11.15
CA ASP A 240 -8.40 7.93 -10.30
C ASP A 240 -8.36 9.46 -10.39
N TRP A 241 -7.16 10.05 -10.47
CA TRP A 241 -7.04 11.52 -10.54
C TRP A 241 -7.38 12.09 -11.91
N THR A 242 -7.14 11.31 -12.96
CA THR A 242 -7.30 11.77 -14.36
C THR A 242 -8.55 11.21 -15.03
N GLY A 243 -9.12 10.13 -14.49
CA GLY A 243 -10.22 9.40 -15.14
C GLY A 243 -9.78 8.60 -16.37
N ILE A 244 -8.47 8.42 -16.59
CA ILE A 244 -7.91 7.65 -17.72
C ILE A 244 -7.65 6.24 -17.23
N PRO A 245 -8.25 5.19 -17.82
CA PRO A 245 -8.05 3.81 -17.45
C PRO A 245 -6.65 3.28 -17.79
#